data_588375a225ec36ebf2aaf22526ff34da
#
_entry.id   588375a225ec36ebf2aaf22526ff34da
#
_cell.length_a   1.000
_cell.length_b   1.000
_cell.length_c   1.000
_cell.angle_alpha   90.00
_cell.angle_beta   90.00
_cell.angle_gamma   90.00
#
_symmetry.space_group_name_H-M   'P 1'
#
loop_
_entity.id
_entity.type
_entity.pdbx_description
1 polymer ?
#
loop_
_entity_poly.entity_id
_entity_poly.type
_entity_poly.pdbx_seq_one_letter_code
_entity_poly.pdbx_strand_id
1 'polypeptide(L)'
;MKMKKLFVALMAVAMLLASECTSNAGIRKSVNKSRINALVEELRQEARAEGIKSERESLTLPGIKLVSENNLDVVSIGSLGISFIKLGAKKSIEDAEDLRTARALFKGIKKLMIVSYDECSQELRERFNRKVARTLNGCELILEAKDEGEAVSIYGTTSRDGSRISDIVMFAPDDGALICFFGTIDAARLGELAASAGKIEGSVKDI
;
A
#
# COMPACT_ATOMS: atom_id res chain seq x y z
N MET A 1 2.34 17.88 -3.46
CA MET A 1 3.57 17.84 -2.64
C MET A 1 3.53 16.77 -1.54
N LYS A 2 2.41 16.09 -1.31
CA LYS A 2 2.22 15.04 -0.27
C LYS A 2 2.63 13.63 -0.72
N MET A 3 2.77 13.36 -2.03
CA MET A 3 3.27 12.07 -2.54
C MET A 3 4.68 11.69 -2.04
N LYS A 4 5.50 12.68 -1.62
CA LYS A 4 6.81 12.40 -1.02
C LYS A 4 6.71 11.67 0.33
N LYS A 5 5.72 12.04 1.17
CA LYS A 5 5.49 11.37 2.47
C LYS A 5 5.00 9.93 2.29
N LEU A 6 4.12 9.70 1.31
CA LEU A 6 3.64 8.35 0.99
C LEU A 6 4.79 7.46 0.48
N PHE A 7 5.72 8.04 -0.28
CA PHE A 7 6.91 7.32 -0.76
C PHE A 7 7.90 7.03 0.39
N VAL A 8 8.06 7.98 1.33
CA VAL A 8 8.87 7.79 2.53
C VAL A 8 8.27 6.73 3.45
N ALA A 9 6.95 6.71 3.64
CA ALA A 9 6.27 5.66 4.39
C ALA A 9 6.43 4.29 3.71
N LEU A 10 6.32 4.22 2.39
CA LEU A 10 6.56 2.98 1.61
C LEU A 10 8.01 2.49 1.79
N MET A 11 8.96 3.42 1.88
CA MET A 11 10.39 3.14 2.06
C MET A 11 10.73 2.75 3.51
N ALA A 12 10.14 3.42 4.52
CA ALA A 12 10.31 3.07 5.93
C ALA A 12 9.80 1.64 6.22
N VAL A 13 8.71 1.25 5.59
CA VAL A 13 8.14 -0.10 5.66
C VAL A 13 9.10 -1.15 5.11
N ALA A 14 9.78 -0.84 4.02
CA ALA A 14 10.79 -1.73 3.47
C ALA A 14 11.94 -1.96 4.46
N MET A 15 12.36 -0.94 5.23
CA MET A 15 13.47 -1.05 6.19
C MET A 15 13.16 -1.90 7.42
N LEU A 16 11.91 -1.93 7.86
CA LEU A 16 11.53 -2.59 9.12
C LEU A 16 11.20 -4.09 8.96
N LEU A 17 10.93 -4.56 7.75
CA LEU A 17 10.68 -5.99 7.48
C LEU A 17 11.93 -6.87 7.58
N ALA A 18 13.12 -6.28 7.79
CA ALA A 18 14.38 -7.01 8.00
C ALA A 18 14.58 -7.54 9.42
N SER A 19 13.72 -7.17 10.39
CA SER A 19 13.80 -7.68 11.75
C SER A 19 12.93 -8.93 11.92
N GLU A 20 13.50 -9.94 12.56
CA GLU A 20 12.98 -11.29 12.73
C GLU A 20 11.51 -11.34 13.18
N CYS A 21 10.64 -11.91 12.32
CA CYS A 21 9.26 -12.24 12.66
C CYS A 21 9.20 -13.36 13.70
N THR A 22 8.94 -13.04 14.95
CA THR A 22 8.54 -14.03 15.95
C THR A 22 7.07 -14.44 15.69
N SER A 23 6.90 -15.61 15.11
CA SER A 23 5.58 -16.18 14.80
C SER A 23 4.85 -16.65 16.05
N ASN A 24 3.83 -15.91 16.46
CA ASN A 24 2.84 -16.40 17.43
C ASN A 24 1.76 -17.20 16.68
N ALA A 25 1.74 -18.52 16.86
CA ALA A 25 0.86 -19.45 16.14
C ALA A 25 -0.58 -19.44 16.71
N GLY A 26 -1.32 -18.36 16.45
CA GLY A 26 -2.77 -18.32 16.60
C GLY A 26 -3.46 -18.52 15.24
N ILE A 27 -4.75 -18.92 15.22
CA ILE A 27 -5.55 -18.94 13.99
C ILE A 27 -5.69 -17.49 13.49
N ARG A 28 -4.88 -17.12 12.50
CA ARG A 28 -4.86 -15.77 11.92
C ARG A 28 -5.81 -15.73 10.73
N LYS A 29 -6.63 -14.69 10.64
CA LYS A 29 -7.47 -14.46 9.47
C LYS A 29 -6.60 -13.95 8.33
N SER A 30 -6.83 -14.43 7.13
CA SER A 30 -6.27 -13.81 5.93
C SER A 30 -6.98 -12.48 5.63
N VAL A 31 -6.25 -11.57 5.01
CA VAL A 31 -6.84 -10.30 4.51
C VAL A 31 -7.93 -10.61 3.48
N ASN A 32 -9.14 -10.11 3.72
CA ASN A 32 -10.27 -10.32 2.82
C ASN A 32 -10.35 -9.21 1.76
N LYS A 33 -9.79 -9.49 0.59
CA LYS A 33 -9.75 -8.60 -0.57
C LYS A 33 -11.13 -8.06 -0.98
N SER A 34 -12.17 -8.90 -0.99
CA SER A 34 -13.52 -8.48 -1.37
C SER A 34 -14.07 -7.48 -0.38
N ARG A 35 -13.80 -7.67 0.91
CA ARG A 35 -14.25 -6.78 1.97
C ARG A 35 -13.53 -5.43 1.91
N ILE A 36 -12.23 -5.42 1.66
CA ILE A 36 -11.47 -4.17 1.45
C ILE A 36 -12.00 -3.40 0.22
N ASN A 37 -12.22 -4.09 -0.91
CA ASN A 37 -12.80 -3.43 -2.09
C ASN A 37 -14.19 -2.84 -1.80
N ALA A 38 -15.04 -3.55 -1.04
CA ALA A 38 -16.37 -3.06 -0.66
C ALA A 38 -16.29 -1.82 0.23
N LEU A 39 -15.36 -1.79 1.19
CA LEU A 39 -15.15 -0.61 2.04
C LEU A 39 -14.68 0.61 1.23
N VAL A 40 -13.80 0.42 0.27
CA VAL A 40 -13.33 1.52 -0.60
C VAL A 40 -14.48 2.04 -1.48
N GLU A 41 -15.34 1.16 -2.00
CA GLU A 41 -16.50 1.59 -2.77
C GLU A 41 -17.54 2.32 -1.89
N GLU A 42 -17.74 1.88 -0.65
CA GLU A 42 -18.58 2.56 0.33
C GLU A 42 -18.02 3.96 0.65
N LEU A 43 -16.72 4.09 0.89
CA LEU A 43 -16.04 5.38 1.09
C LEU A 43 -16.30 6.33 -0.09
N ARG A 44 -16.20 5.81 -1.33
CA ARG A 44 -16.46 6.60 -2.53
C ARG A 44 -17.90 7.10 -2.59
N GLN A 45 -18.87 6.27 -2.21
CA GLN A 45 -20.27 6.66 -2.18
C GLN A 45 -20.53 7.73 -1.10
N GLU A 46 -19.92 7.58 0.08
CA GLU A 46 -20.01 8.55 1.16
C GLU A 46 -19.35 9.88 0.78
N ALA A 47 -18.14 9.86 0.19
CA ALA A 47 -17.47 11.07 -0.30
C ALA A 47 -18.29 11.82 -1.35
N ARG A 48 -18.99 11.10 -2.24
CA ARG A 48 -19.92 11.71 -3.21
C ARG A 48 -21.11 12.38 -2.54
N ALA A 49 -21.64 11.78 -1.47
CA ALA A 49 -22.78 12.33 -0.75
C ALA A 49 -22.44 13.60 0.04
N GLU A 50 -21.21 13.76 0.47
CA GLU A 50 -20.73 14.98 1.16
C GLU A 50 -20.44 16.15 0.20
N GLY A 51 -20.17 15.87 -1.08
CA GLY A 51 -19.82 16.90 -2.06
C GLY A 51 -21.03 17.65 -2.61
N ILE A 52 -21.00 18.98 -2.51
CA ILE A 52 -22.06 19.87 -3.06
C ILE A 52 -21.95 19.98 -4.59
N LYS A 53 -20.77 19.82 -5.17
CA LYS A 53 -20.49 19.72 -6.59
C LYS A 53 -19.45 18.63 -6.79
N SER A 54 -19.84 17.57 -7.45
CA SER A 54 -18.95 16.47 -7.79
C SER A 54 -17.98 16.91 -8.89
N GLU A 55 -16.81 17.40 -8.51
CA GLU A 55 -15.64 17.38 -9.39
C GLU A 55 -15.17 15.94 -9.46
N ARG A 56 -15.51 15.28 -10.54
CA ARG A 56 -15.12 13.89 -10.79
C ARG A 56 -14.16 13.85 -11.95
N GLU A 57 -12.93 13.46 -11.66
CA GLU A 57 -11.98 13.08 -12.69
C GLU A 57 -11.80 11.56 -12.68
N SER A 58 -11.87 10.96 -13.84
CA SER A 58 -11.56 9.55 -13.98
C SER A 58 -10.73 9.31 -15.22
N LEU A 59 -9.56 8.71 -15.03
CA LEU A 59 -8.70 8.25 -16.10
C LEU A 59 -8.70 6.72 -16.10
N THR A 60 -9.05 6.12 -17.22
CA THR A 60 -8.98 4.69 -17.40
C THR A 60 -8.05 4.37 -18.56
N LEU A 61 -6.93 3.74 -18.23
CA LEU A 61 -5.97 3.17 -19.16
C LEU A 61 -6.04 1.64 -19.07
N PRO A 62 -5.51 0.90 -20.05
CA PRO A 62 -5.49 -0.56 -19.97
C PRO A 62 -4.83 -1.04 -18.67
N GLY A 63 -5.62 -1.63 -17.77
CA GLY A 63 -5.16 -2.14 -16.48
C GLY A 63 -4.91 -1.10 -15.38
N ILE A 64 -5.18 0.19 -15.62
CA ILE A 64 -5.03 1.26 -14.64
C ILE A 64 -6.32 2.07 -14.60
N LYS A 65 -6.89 2.23 -13.41
CA LYS A 65 -8.06 3.08 -13.16
C LYS A 65 -7.70 4.07 -12.05
N LEU A 66 -7.75 5.35 -12.36
CA LEU A 66 -7.66 6.45 -11.42
C LEU A 66 -9.06 7.06 -11.30
N VAL A 67 -9.50 7.31 -10.08
CA VAL A 67 -10.73 8.05 -9.77
C VAL A 67 -10.38 9.06 -8.71
N SER A 68 -10.64 10.33 -9.00
CA SER A 68 -10.55 11.44 -8.06
C SER A 68 -11.96 12.00 -7.86
N GLU A 69 -12.45 11.99 -6.63
CA GLU A 69 -13.82 12.39 -6.30
C GLU A 69 -13.83 13.08 -4.92
N ASN A 70 -14.18 14.37 -4.84
CA ASN A 70 -14.38 15.08 -3.56
C ASN A 70 -13.27 14.82 -2.53
N ASN A 71 -12.01 15.12 -2.91
CA ASN A 71 -10.83 14.92 -2.06
C ASN A 71 -10.50 13.45 -1.73
N LEU A 72 -11.10 12.52 -2.44
CA LEU A 72 -10.80 11.10 -2.38
C LEU A 72 -10.15 10.66 -3.68
N ASP A 73 -8.93 10.14 -3.60
CA ASP A 73 -8.22 9.56 -4.72
C ASP A 73 -8.13 8.05 -4.60
N VAL A 74 -8.57 7.34 -5.63
CA VAL A 74 -8.46 5.89 -5.71
C VAL A 74 -7.74 5.49 -6.99
N VAL A 75 -6.56 4.89 -6.83
CA VAL A 75 -5.79 4.30 -7.93
C VAL A 75 -5.89 2.79 -7.86
N SER A 76 -6.36 2.16 -8.92
CA SER A 76 -6.40 0.70 -9.04
C SER A 76 -5.59 0.24 -10.24
N ILE A 77 -4.61 -0.60 -10.02
CA ILE A 77 -3.70 -1.13 -11.03
C ILE A 77 -3.83 -2.64 -11.06
N GLY A 78 -4.40 -3.17 -12.11
CA GLY A 78 -4.53 -4.62 -12.34
C GLY A 78 -3.27 -5.21 -12.96
N SER A 79 -3.28 -6.52 -13.24
CA SER A 79 -2.13 -7.26 -13.77
C SER A 79 -1.57 -6.69 -15.09
N LEU A 80 -2.44 -6.20 -15.97
CA LEU A 80 -2.01 -5.52 -17.21
C LEU A 80 -1.28 -4.21 -16.90
N GLY A 81 -1.83 -3.36 -16.01
CA GLY A 81 -1.19 -2.11 -15.59
C GLY A 81 0.16 -2.36 -14.92
N ILE A 82 0.26 -3.37 -14.06
CA ILE A 82 1.52 -3.80 -13.45
C ILE A 82 2.53 -4.23 -14.52
N SER A 83 2.09 -4.90 -15.59
CA SER A 83 2.96 -5.27 -16.71
C SER A 83 3.48 -4.04 -17.47
N PHE A 84 2.64 -3.01 -17.66
CA PHE A 84 3.07 -1.73 -18.24
C PHE A 84 4.08 -0.99 -17.36
N ILE A 85 3.88 -0.98 -16.03
CA ILE A 85 4.85 -0.39 -15.09
C ILE A 85 6.19 -1.11 -15.21
N LYS A 86 6.22 -2.44 -15.27
CA LYS A 86 7.45 -3.23 -15.48
C LYS A 86 8.16 -2.90 -16.79
N LEU A 87 7.41 -2.60 -17.84
CA LEU A 87 7.98 -2.20 -19.14
C LEU A 87 8.48 -0.76 -19.11
N GLY A 88 7.72 0.16 -18.48
CA GLY A 88 8.10 1.57 -18.32
C GLY A 88 9.32 1.76 -17.43
N ALA A 89 9.40 1.02 -16.33
CA ALA A 89 10.54 1.03 -15.43
C ALA A 89 11.87 0.68 -16.14
N LYS A 90 11.84 -0.11 -17.22
CA LYS A 90 13.01 -0.40 -18.06
C LYS A 90 13.61 0.85 -18.70
N LYS A 91 12.83 1.92 -18.90
CA LYS A 91 13.31 3.18 -19.51
C LYS A 91 13.74 4.22 -18.47
N SER A 92 13.28 4.11 -17.23
CA SER A 92 13.43 5.13 -16.20
C SER A 92 14.43 4.77 -15.10
N ILE A 93 14.78 3.49 -14.98
CA ILE A 93 15.73 2.98 -13.97
C ILE A 93 17.02 2.66 -14.73
N GLU A 94 18.06 3.47 -14.49
CA GLU A 94 19.39 3.32 -15.12
C GLU A 94 20.16 2.14 -14.52
N ASP A 95 19.89 1.79 -13.24
CA ASP A 95 20.53 0.65 -12.58
C ASP A 95 19.81 -0.67 -12.90
N ALA A 96 20.57 -1.61 -13.49
CA ALA A 96 20.06 -2.93 -13.86
C ALA A 96 19.66 -3.80 -12.65
N GLU A 97 20.26 -3.57 -11.48
CA GLU A 97 19.99 -4.31 -10.25
C GLU A 97 18.67 -3.86 -9.62
N ASP A 98 18.46 -2.55 -9.52
CA ASP A 98 17.20 -1.97 -9.04
C ASP A 98 16.02 -2.38 -9.92
N LEU A 99 16.24 -2.43 -11.23
CA LEU A 99 15.23 -2.90 -12.17
C LEU A 99 14.86 -4.37 -11.98
N ARG A 100 15.85 -5.24 -11.71
CA ARG A 100 15.62 -6.67 -11.42
C ARG A 100 14.84 -6.84 -10.11
N THR A 101 15.21 -6.08 -9.08
CA THR A 101 14.58 -6.11 -7.77
C THR A 101 13.12 -5.63 -7.87
N ALA A 102 12.87 -4.50 -8.51
CA ALA A 102 11.52 -4.00 -8.75
C ALA A 102 10.65 -5.01 -9.53
N ARG A 103 11.19 -5.60 -10.60
CA ARG A 103 10.46 -6.62 -11.38
C ARG A 103 10.13 -7.87 -10.57
N ALA A 104 11.06 -8.32 -9.74
CA ALA A 104 10.88 -9.50 -8.91
C ALA A 104 9.76 -9.28 -7.87
N LEU A 105 9.68 -8.08 -7.26
CA LEU A 105 8.60 -7.70 -6.34
C LEU A 105 7.23 -7.74 -6.99
N PHE A 106 7.11 -7.09 -8.15
CA PHE A 106 5.83 -7.05 -8.85
C PHE A 106 5.45 -8.38 -9.50
N LYS A 107 6.33 -9.40 -9.49
CA LYS A 107 6.08 -10.68 -10.19
C LYS A 107 4.85 -11.41 -9.65
N GLY A 108 4.64 -11.38 -8.33
CA GLY A 108 3.53 -12.06 -7.67
C GLY A 108 2.31 -11.18 -7.43
N ILE A 109 2.41 -9.84 -7.66
CA ILE A 109 1.31 -8.91 -7.44
C ILE A 109 0.34 -8.97 -8.61
N LYS A 110 -0.93 -9.16 -8.31
CA LYS A 110 -2.03 -9.24 -9.29
C LYS A 110 -2.84 -7.93 -9.36
N LYS A 111 -2.90 -7.20 -8.24
CA LYS A 111 -3.58 -5.91 -8.15
C LYS A 111 -2.90 -5.05 -7.09
N LEU A 112 -2.67 -3.78 -7.42
CA LEU A 112 -2.32 -2.71 -6.50
C LEU A 112 -3.51 -1.76 -6.39
N MET A 113 -3.85 -1.34 -5.17
CA MET A 113 -4.84 -0.32 -4.92
C MET A 113 -4.27 0.68 -3.92
N ILE A 114 -4.37 1.96 -4.26
CA ILE A 114 -3.94 3.07 -3.40
C ILE A 114 -5.17 3.95 -3.20
N VAL A 115 -5.47 4.27 -1.96
CA VAL A 115 -6.57 5.15 -1.56
C VAL A 115 -5.97 6.27 -0.71
N SER A 116 -6.14 7.51 -1.15
CA SER A 116 -5.81 8.73 -0.39
C SER A 116 -7.10 9.44 -0.06
N TYR A 117 -7.32 9.68 1.24
CA TYR A 117 -8.53 10.31 1.78
C TYR A 117 -8.20 11.36 2.85
N ASP A 118 -6.95 11.83 2.84
CA ASP A 118 -6.43 12.82 3.81
C ASP A 118 -7.14 14.19 3.71
N GLU A 119 -7.66 14.52 2.54
CA GLU A 119 -8.40 15.75 2.28
C GLU A 119 -9.93 15.62 2.45
N CYS A 120 -10.43 14.41 2.74
CA CYS A 120 -11.84 14.20 3.10
C CYS A 120 -12.17 14.83 4.45
N SER A 121 -13.48 15.01 4.73
CA SER A 121 -13.93 15.51 6.04
C SER A 121 -13.41 14.63 7.18
N GLN A 122 -13.15 15.23 8.33
CA GLN A 122 -12.67 14.51 9.50
C GLN A 122 -13.63 13.37 9.89
N GLU A 123 -14.94 13.63 9.83
CA GLU A 123 -15.95 12.63 10.16
C GLU A 123 -15.90 11.42 9.23
N LEU A 124 -15.73 11.64 7.92
CA LEU A 124 -15.62 10.59 6.93
C LEU A 124 -14.33 9.79 7.15
N ARG A 125 -13.20 10.46 7.39
CA ARG A 125 -11.90 9.83 7.69
C ARG A 125 -11.99 8.92 8.91
N GLU A 126 -12.51 9.42 10.03
CA GLU A 126 -12.65 8.65 11.28
C GLU A 126 -13.59 7.44 11.11
N ARG A 127 -14.70 7.63 10.39
CA ARG A 127 -15.64 6.55 10.11
C ARG A 127 -15.00 5.46 9.26
N PHE A 128 -14.26 5.83 8.22
CA PHE A 128 -13.54 4.90 7.36
C PHE A 128 -12.43 4.18 8.14
N ASN A 129 -11.62 4.92 8.91
CA ASN A 129 -10.56 4.34 9.74
C ASN A 129 -11.10 3.27 10.69
N ARG A 130 -12.23 3.54 11.36
CA ARG A 130 -12.90 2.54 12.22
C ARG A 130 -13.34 1.30 11.45
N LYS A 131 -13.87 1.45 10.23
CA LYS A 131 -14.31 0.32 9.39
C LYS A 131 -13.12 -0.52 8.91
N VAL A 132 -12.03 0.12 8.48
CA VAL A 132 -10.79 -0.55 8.07
C VAL A 132 -10.20 -1.32 9.26
N ALA A 133 -10.02 -0.67 10.41
CA ALA A 133 -9.48 -1.30 11.61
C ALA A 133 -10.30 -2.54 12.04
N ARG A 134 -11.65 -2.45 12.00
CA ARG A 134 -12.52 -3.61 12.28
C ARG A 134 -12.37 -4.74 11.26
N THR A 135 -12.13 -4.39 10.00
CA THR A 135 -11.97 -5.39 8.93
C THR A 135 -10.64 -6.11 9.04
N LEU A 136 -9.60 -5.40 9.45
CA LEU A 136 -8.25 -5.93 9.66
C LEU A 136 -8.09 -6.62 11.03
N ASN A 137 -9.06 -6.46 11.93
CA ASN A 137 -9.03 -7.12 13.23
C ASN A 137 -8.99 -8.64 13.09
N GLY A 138 -7.99 -9.26 13.71
CA GLY A 138 -7.67 -10.68 13.63
C GLY A 138 -6.87 -11.09 12.39
N CYS A 139 -6.56 -10.16 11.48
CA CYS A 139 -5.54 -10.39 10.45
C CYS A 139 -4.14 -10.38 11.08
N GLU A 140 -3.19 -10.98 10.40
CA GLU A 140 -1.80 -10.99 10.82
C GLU A 140 -1.21 -9.60 10.67
N LEU A 141 -0.79 -8.99 11.78
CA LEU A 141 0.00 -7.78 11.82
C LEU A 141 1.46 -8.17 11.57
N ILE A 142 2.01 -7.72 10.44
CA ILE A 142 3.40 -7.99 10.06
C ILE A 142 4.32 -6.95 10.69
N LEU A 143 3.89 -5.68 10.66
CA LEU A 143 4.65 -4.57 11.18
C LEU A 143 3.73 -3.46 11.69
N GLU A 144 4.15 -2.81 12.76
CA GLU A 144 3.61 -1.52 13.20
C GLU A 144 4.78 -0.56 13.43
N ALA A 145 4.75 0.58 12.75
CA ALA A 145 5.69 1.68 12.98
C ALA A 145 4.93 2.86 13.56
N LYS A 146 5.52 3.51 14.56
CA LYS A 146 4.99 4.74 15.18
C LYS A 146 6.10 5.77 15.22
N ASP A 147 5.84 6.93 14.66
CA ASP A 147 6.77 8.06 14.66
C ASP A 147 5.99 9.36 14.89
N GLU A 148 6.42 10.18 15.86
CA GLU A 148 5.85 11.49 16.20
C GLU A 148 4.31 11.54 16.34
N GLY A 149 3.67 10.40 16.68
CA GLY A 149 2.22 10.28 16.83
C GLY A 149 1.50 9.76 15.60
N GLU A 150 2.18 9.57 14.47
CA GLU A 150 1.66 8.91 13.27
C GLU A 150 1.89 7.40 13.36
N ALA A 151 0.88 6.60 13.03
CA ALA A 151 0.97 5.15 13.07
C ALA A 151 0.75 4.54 11.68
N VAL A 152 1.64 3.64 11.28
CA VAL A 152 1.48 2.83 10.07
C VAL A 152 1.46 1.37 10.46
N SER A 153 0.40 0.67 10.09
CA SER A 153 0.25 -0.77 10.35
C SER A 153 0.24 -1.54 9.04
N ILE A 154 0.98 -2.64 8.99
CA ILE A 154 1.05 -3.53 7.83
C ILE A 154 0.49 -4.88 8.20
N TYR A 155 -0.52 -5.28 7.47
CA TYR A 155 -1.17 -6.57 7.59
C TYR A 155 -0.91 -7.41 6.35
N GLY A 156 -0.89 -8.73 6.53
CA GLY A 156 -0.74 -9.67 5.42
C GLY A 156 -1.02 -11.08 5.87
N THR A 157 -0.67 -12.05 5.03
CA THR A 157 -0.75 -13.47 5.36
C THR A 157 0.58 -14.13 5.03
N THR A 158 1.32 -14.52 6.06
CA THR A 158 2.60 -15.20 5.90
C THR A 158 2.37 -16.68 5.61
N SER A 159 3.11 -17.24 4.64
CA SER A 159 3.12 -18.67 4.38
C SER A 159 3.71 -19.44 5.58
N ARG A 160 3.37 -20.74 5.71
CA ARG A 160 3.83 -21.56 6.85
C ARG A 160 5.35 -21.62 7.02
N ASP A 161 6.08 -21.53 5.92
CA ASP A 161 7.55 -21.53 5.87
C ASP A 161 8.17 -20.14 5.99
N GLY A 162 7.34 -19.09 6.14
CA GLY A 162 7.81 -17.70 6.23
C GLY A 162 8.34 -17.11 4.92
N SER A 163 8.41 -17.92 3.85
CA SER A 163 9.06 -17.51 2.59
C SER A 163 8.26 -16.50 1.76
N ARG A 164 6.94 -16.40 1.99
CA ARG A 164 6.02 -15.57 1.21
C ARG A 164 5.03 -14.84 2.08
N ILE A 165 4.67 -13.64 1.65
CA ILE A 165 3.61 -12.83 2.25
C ILE A 165 2.57 -12.56 1.16
N SER A 166 1.30 -12.78 1.48
CA SER A 166 0.18 -12.60 0.57
C SER A 166 -0.76 -11.50 1.05
N ASP A 167 -1.34 -10.77 0.10
CA ASP A 167 -2.39 -9.80 0.31
C ASP A 167 -2.04 -8.76 1.39
N ILE A 168 -0.97 -8.00 1.11
CA ILE A 168 -0.46 -6.98 2.03
C ILE A 168 -1.37 -5.76 2.01
N VAL A 169 -1.74 -5.27 3.20
CA VAL A 169 -2.48 -4.03 3.41
C VAL A 169 -1.67 -3.14 4.35
N MET A 170 -1.30 -1.97 3.87
CA MET A 170 -0.71 -0.89 4.65
C MET A 170 -1.79 0.12 5.00
N PHE A 171 -1.96 0.40 6.27
CA PHE A 171 -2.97 1.30 6.79
C PHE A 171 -2.30 2.40 7.61
N ALA A 172 -2.39 3.63 7.13
CA ALA A 172 -1.90 4.85 7.76
C ALA A 172 -3.09 5.79 8.03
N PRO A 173 -3.80 5.62 9.17
CA PRO A 173 -5.02 6.37 9.46
C PRO A 173 -4.80 7.88 9.61
N ASP A 174 -3.66 8.27 10.16
CA ASP A 174 -3.31 9.68 10.41
C ASP A 174 -3.01 10.41 9.09
N ASP A 175 -2.32 9.73 8.17
CA ASP A 175 -2.06 10.22 6.80
C ASP A 175 -3.28 10.11 5.86
N GLY A 176 -4.37 9.51 6.29
CA GLY A 176 -5.52 9.26 5.43
C GLY A 176 -5.19 8.37 4.23
N ALA A 177 -4.41 7.30 4.44
CA ALA A 177 -3.92 6.45 3.36
C ALA A 177 -4.17 4.95 3.62
N LEU A 178 -4.56 4.25 2.55
CA LEU A 178 -4.68 2.80 2.52
C LEU A 178 -4.05 2.27 1.23
N ILE A 179 -3.05 1.39 1.35
CA ILE A 179 -2.38 0.78 0.21
C ILE A 179 -2.52 -0.73 0.29
N CYS A 180 -2.97 -1.35 -0.80
CA CYS A 180 -3.21 -2.79 -0.85
C CYS A 180 -2.46 -3.43 -2.02
N PHE A 181 -1.64 -4.43 -1.73
CA PHE A 181 -0.98 -5.28 -2.70
C PHE A 181 -1.63 -6.66 -2.65
N PHE A 182 -2.48 -6.95 -3.62
CA PHE A 182 -3.14 -8.26 -3.71
C PHE A 182 -2.34 -9.20 -4.59
N GLY A 183 -1.96 -10.32 -4.02
CA GLY A 183 -1.11 -11.33 -4.63
C GLY A 183 -0.09 -11.83 -3.63
N THR A 184 1.03 -12.37 -4.09
CA THR A 184 2.05 -12.97 -3.23
C THR A 184 3.40 -12.34 -3.52
N ILE A 185 4.11 -11.95 -2.49
CA ILE A 185 5.45 -11.38 -2.53
C ILE A 185 6.40 -12.32 -1.80
N ASP A 186 7.60 -12.47 -2.31
CA ASP A 186 8.68 -13.19 -1.66
C ASP A 186 9.23 -12.36 -0.49
N ALA A 187 9.25 -12.91 0.72
CA ALA A 187 9.66 -12.19 1.92
C ALA A 187 11.12 -11.74 1.88
N ALA A 188 12.02 -12.56 1.31
CA ALA A 188 13.42 -12.20 1.15
C ALA A 188 13.60 -10.97 0.22
N ARG A 189 12.77 -10.85 -0.81
CA ARG A 189 12.77 -9.71 -1.72
C ARG A 189 12.33 -8.41 -1.08
N LEU A 190 11.40 -8.48 -0.14
CA LEU A 190 11.02 -7.30 0.66
C LEU A 190 12.19 -6.82 1.51
N GLY A 191 12.96 -7.74 2.10
CA GLY A 191 14.17 -7.42 2.86
C GLY A 191 15.27 -6.78 2.00
N GLU A 192 15.50 -7.26 0.78
CA GLU A 192 16.47 -6.69 -0.16
C GLU A 192 16.12 -5.25 -0.55
N LEU A 193 14.83 -4.97 -0.77
CA LEU A 193 14.35 -3.60 -1.03
C LEU A 193 14.55 -2.68 0.15
N ALA A 194 14.23 -3.17 1.35
CA ALA A 194 14.44 -2.42 2.56
C ALA A 194 15.92 -2.00 2.70
N ALA A 195 16.84 -2.93 2.46
CA ALA A 195 18.27 -2.68 2.54
C ALA A 195 18.78 -1.69 1.46
N SER A 196 18.23 -1.74 0.23
CA SER A 196 18.60 -0.79 -0.83
C SER A 196 18.02 0.60 -0.60
N ALA A 197 16.83 0.71 -0.05
CA ALA A 197 16.20 1.97 0.31
C ALA A 197 16.98 2.74 1.37
N GLY A 198 17.51 2.05 2.40
CA GLY A 198 18.34 2.66 3.44
C GLY A 198 19.67 3.21 2.95
N LYS A 199 20.19 2.71 1.82
CA LYS A 199 21.41 3.24 1.20
C LYS A 199 21.22 4.58 0.50
N ILE A 200 20.00 4.86 0.02
CA ILE A 200 19.67 6.09 -0.71
C ILE A 200 19.58 7.30 0.24
N GLU A 201 19.06 7.11 1.47
CA GLU A 201 19.01 8.19 2.46
C GLU A 201 20.39 8.62 2.98
N GLY A 202 21.36 7.70 3.05
CA GLY A 202 22.75 8.01 3.43
C GLY A 202 23.49 8.89 2.42
N SER A 203 23.08 8.86 1.14
CA SER A 203 23.76 9.61 0.06
C SER A 203 23.25 11.05 -0.11
N VAL A 204 22.12 11.43 0.48
CA VAL A 204 21.52 12.78 0.35
C VAL A 204 21.99 13.75 1.45
N LYS A 205 22.69 13.27 2.49
CA LYS A 205 23.18 14.14 3.58
C LYS A 205 24.54 14.78 3.32
N ASP A 206 25.22 14.45 2.23
CA ASP A 206 26.56 14.93 1.90
C ASP A 206 26.62 15.89 0.68
N ILE A 207 25.50 16.60 0.38
CA ILE A 207 25.49 17.68 -0.63
C ILE A 207 25.00 18.99 -0.01
#